data_d6d4cc2240cd108e01559c57be515d77
#
_entry.id   d6d4cc2240cd108e01559c57be515d77
#
_cell.length_a   1.000
_cell.length_b   1.000
_cell.length_c   1.000
_cell.angle_alpha   90.00
_cell.angle_beta   90.00
_cell.angle_gamma   90.00
#
_symmetry.space_group_name_H-M   'P 1'
#
loop_
_entity.id
_entity.type
_entity.pdbx_description
1 polymer ?
#
loop_
_entity_poly.entity_id
_entity_poly.type
_entity_poly.pdbx_seq_one_letter_code
_entity_poly.pdbx_strand_id
1 'polypeptide(L)' 'MEISVRGGSKSQKKYTKDIIRFCADKLMSKRLANNLTIRVQFVK' A
#
# COMPACT_ATOMS: atom_id res chain seq x y z
N MET A 1 7.64 3.19 5.40
CA MET A 1 6.92 2.38 4.42
C MET A 1 6.61 3.21 3.19
N GLU A 2 6.91 2.66 2.05
CA GLU A 2 6.63 3.32 0.79
C GLU A 2 5.65 2.47 -0.02
N ILE A 3 4.57 3.10 -0.46
CA ILE A 3 3.54 2.40 -1.23
C ILE A 3 3.40 3.10 -2.58
N SER A 4 3.56 2.34 -3.64
CA SER A 4 3.44 2.83 -5.01
C SER A 4 2.30 2.10 -5.71
N VAL A 5 1.34 2.85 -6.25
CA VAL A 5 0.21 2.26 -6.95
C VAL A 5 0.11 2.85 -8.34
N ARG A 6 0.07 1.99 -9.35
CA ARG A 6 -0.04 2.39 -10.75
C ARG A 6 -1.31 1.85 -11.38
N GLY A 7 -1.88 2.63 -12.25
CA GLY A 7 -3.11 2.25 -12.95
C GLY A 7 -4.34 2.43 -12.09
N GLY A 8 -5.50 2.09 -12.65
CA GLY A 8 -6.75 2.22 -11.95
C GLY A 8 -7.21 3.66 -11.81
N SER A 9 -8.36 3.86 -11.16
CA SER A 9 -8.89 5.17 -10.89
C SER A 9 -8.26 5.78 -9.65
N LYS A 10 -8.48 7.07 -9.44
CA LYS A 10 -8.00 7.74 -8.24
C LYS A 10 -8.56 7.10 -6.98
N SER A 11 -9.84 6.73 -7.02
CA SER A 11 -10.50 6.08 -5.88
C SER A 11 -9.86 4.73 -5.58
N GLN A 12 -9.57 3.95 -6.62
CA GLN A 12 -8.93 2.64 -6.44
C GLN A 12 -7.54 2.78 -5.84
N LYS A 13 -6.77 3.75 -6.32
CA LYS A 13 -5.43 4.00 -5.78
C LYS A 13 -5.48 4.37 -4.31
N LYS A 14 -6.36 5.28 -3.96
CA LYS A 14 -6.49 5.71 -2.57
C LYS A 14 -6.93 4.56 -1.67
N TYR A 15 -7.93 3.82 -2.12
CA TYR A 15 -8.46 2.69 -1.36
C TYR A 15 -7.40 1.63 -1.13
N THR A 16 -6.64 1.31 -2.18
CA THR A 16 -5.57 0.32 -2.08
C THR A 16 -4.49 0.76 -1.11
N LYS A 17 -4.07 2.00 -1.18
CA LYS A 17 -3.06 2.52 -0.26
C LYS A 17 -3.54 2.46 1.19
N ASP A 18 -4.79 2.83 1.42
CA ASP A 18 -5.35 2.82 2.76
C ASP A 18 -5.40 1.41 3.34
N ILE A 19 -5.83 0.43 2.52
CA ILE A 19 -5.90 -0.96 2.95
C ILE A 19 -4.51 -1.49 3.29
N ILE A 20 -3.54 -1.25 2.43
CA ILE A 20 -2.17 -1.73 2.64
C ILE A 20 -1.59 -1.12 3.91
N ARG A 21 -1.80 0.17 4.10
CA ARG A 21 -1.30 0.87 5.28
C ARG A 21 -1.94 0.31 6.55
N PHE A 22 -3.24 0.08 6.51
CA PHE A 22 -3.97 -0.49 7.63
C PHE A 22 -3.47 -1.89 7.98
N CYS A 23 -3.29 -2.74 6.96
CA CYS A 23 -2.80 -4.10 7.16
C CYS A 23 -1.38 -4.10 7.73
N ALA A 24 -0.52 -3.25 7.21
CA ALA A 24 0.85 -3.16 7.71
C ALA A 24 0.87 -2.71 9.16
N ASP A 25 0.01 -1.77 9.51
CA ASP A 25 -0.08 -1.25 10.87
C ASP A 25 -0.51 -2.33 11.87
N LYS A 26 -1.41 -3.21 11.42
CA LYS A 26 -1.96 -4.25 12.28
C LYS A 26 -1.09 -5.51 12.35
N LEU A 27 -0.43 -5.86 11.24
CA LEU A 27 0.25 -7.13 11.12
C LEU A 27 1.76 -7.03 11.28
N MET A 28 2.32 -5.84 11.17
CA MET A 28 3.76 -5.64 11.23
C MET A 28 4.15 -4.68 12.33
N SER A 29 5.36 -4.87 12.87
CA SER A 29 5.93 -3.89 13.78
C SER A 29 6.24 -2.62 13.01
N LYS A 30 6.28 -1.49 13.73
CA LYS A 30 6.60 -0.20 13.12
C LYS A 30 7.94 -0.22 12.40
N ARG A 31 8.90 -0.93 12.98
CA ARG A 31 10.24 -1.00 12.42
C ARG A 31 10.23 -1.69 11.05
N LEU A 32 9.52 -2.80 10.94
CA LEU A 32 9.41 -3.53 9.67
C LEU A 32 8.61 -2.72 8.65
N ALA A 33 7.54 -2.10 9.08
CA ALA A 33 6.70 -1.31 8.18
C ALA A 33 7.45 -0.12 7.60
N ASN A 34 8.31 0.53 8.40
CA ASN A 34 9.07 1.68 7.94
C ASN A 34 10.04 1.36 6.81
N ASN A 35 10.53 0.12 6.78
CA ASN A 35 11.48 -0.32 5.76
C ASN A 35 10.82 -1.07 4.60
N LEU A 36 9.50 -1.11 4.58
CA LEU A 36 8.77 -1.86 3.57
C LEU A 36 8.48 -1.00 2.34
N THR A 37 8.73 -1.57 1.17
CA THR A 37 8.35 -0.95 -0.09
C THR A 37 7.36 -1.84 -0.82
N ILE A 38 6.20 -1.32 -1.14
CA ILE A 38 5.13 -2.07 -1.79
C ILE A 38 4.80 -1.42 -3.13
N ARG A 39 4.77 -2.25 -4.17
CA ARG A 39 4.36 -1.81 -5.51
C ARG A 39 3.11 -2.55 -5.93
N VAL A 40 2.08 -1.80 -6.29
CA VAL A 40 0.82 -2.37 -6.76
C VAL A 40 0.55 -1.82 -8.15
N GLN A 41 0.20 -2.72 -9.07
CA GLN A 41 -0.12 -2.32 -10.43
C GLN A 41 -1.44 -2.94 -10.85
N PHE A 42 -2.37 -2.09 -11.28
CA PHE A 42 -3.64 -2.56 -11.83
C PHE A 42 -3.46 -2.80 -13.31
N VAL A 43 -3.65 -4.05 -13.72
CA VAL A 43 -3.50 -4.45 -15.12
C VAL A 43 -4.85 -4.94 -15.61
N LYS A 44 -5.22 -4.47 -16.79
CA LYS A 44 -6.45 -4.95 -17.41
C LYS A 44 -6.19 -6.24 -18.19
#